data_7e85b8afc47cc9ea3030d0383446f7b4
#
_entry.id   7e85b8afc47cc9ea3030d0383446f7b4
#
_cell.length_a   1.000
_cell.length_b   1.000
_cell.length_c   1.000
_cell.angle_alpha   90.00
_cell.angle_beta   90.00
_cell.angle_gamma   90.00
#
_symmetry.space_group_name_H-M   'P 1'
#
loop_
_entity.id
_entity.type
_entity.pdbx_description
1 polymer ?
#
loop_
_entity_poly.entity_id
_entity_poly.type
_entity_poly.pdbx_seq_one_letter_code
_entity_poly.pdbx_strand_id
1 'polypeptide(L)'
;GNSSFSMVILGTSLAALASGVLVGFYYYDGPHGFKRSSFSWRHIVTVVSHRPTRLATYGYLGHMWELYAMWTWAPAFIVASFSVNSGQEFSGGLLEWADITAFAVISIGGLGCIWGGIAADKIGRRKVVNLSMLISGSCCVAVGFLFGQTPWLLIPLMLIWGFFVVADSAQFSAMVTEIAPQDAVGTALTLQTSLGFLLTMATIQGTPFLTELVGWRWSFAFLSLGPLLGIVSIRRLDASYSDDE
;
A
#
# COMPACT_ATOMS: atom_id res chain seq x y z
N GLY A 1 -9.76 6.13 -29.86
CA GLY A 1 -9.87 5.76 -28.42
C GLY A 1 -9.91 4.26 -28.16
N ASN A 2 -10.64 3.44 -28.95
CA ASN A 2 -10.78 2.00 -28.67
C ASN A 2 -9.51 1.17 -28.90
N SER A 3 -8.66 1.54 -29.85
CA SER A 3 -7.41 0.82 -30.15
C SER A 3 -6.38 0.93 -29.02
N SER A 4 -6.31 2.07 -28.35
CA SER A 4 -5.37 2.29 -27.23
C SER A 4 -5.75 1.42 -26.01
N PHE A 5 -7.05 1.36 -25.67
CA PHE A 5 -7.55 0.55 -24.56
C PHE A 5 -7.31 -0.96 -24.80
N SER A 6 -7.60 -1.44 -26.02
CA SER A 6 -7.36 -2.84 -26.40
C SER A 6 -5.87 -3.21 -26.34
N MET A 7 -4.97 -2.32 -26.74
CA MET A 7 -3.52 -2.55 -26.66
C MET A 7 -3.03 -2.66 -25.20
N VAL A 8 -3.56 -1.84 -24.30
CA VAL A 8 -3.22 -1.92 -22.87
C VAL A 8 -3.67 -3.27 -22.30
N ILE A 9 -4.91 -3.69 -22.56
CA ILE A 9 -5.43 -4.97 -22.07
C ILE A 9 -4.61 -6.14 -22.63
N LEU A 10 -4.34 -6.15 -23.94
CA LEU A 10 -3.54 -7.21 -24.55
C LEU A 10 -2.13 -7.25 -24.01
N GLY A 11 -1.47 -6.10 -23.84
CA GLY A 11 -0.12 -6.01 -23.29
C GLY A 11 -0.03 -6.54 -21.87
N THR A 12 -0.96 -6.12 -21.00
CA THR A 12 -1.00 -6.60 -19.60
C THR A 12 -1.35 -8.09 -19.51
N SER A 13 -2.27 -8.58 -20.36
CA SER A 13 -2.62 -10.00 -20.41
C SER A 13 -1.45 -10.87 -20.89
N LEU A 14 -0.71 -10.42 -21.91
CA LEU A 14 0.50 -11.12 -22.37
C LEU A 14 1.61 -11.14 -21.30
N ALA A 15 1.80 -10.04 -20.58
CA ALA A 15 2.75 -9.99 -19.48
C ALA A 15 2.36 -10.94 -18.34
N ALA A 16 1.07 -11.03 -18.00
CA ALA A 16 0.56 -11.97 -17.01
C ALA A 16 0.77 -13.44 -17.44
N LEU A 17 0.47 -13.76 -18.71
CA LEU A 17 0.73 -15.10 -19.25
C LEU A 17 2.21 -15.46 -19.23
N ALA A 18 3.09 -14.53 -19.67
CA ALA A 18 4.53 -14.73 -19.64
C ALA A 18 5.03 -14.99 -18.20
N SER A 19 4.53 -14.22 -17.23
CA SER A 19 4.85 -14.43 -15.81
C SER A 19 4.39 -15.80 -15.32
N GLY A 20 3.19 -16.24 -15.68
CA GLY A 20 2.67 -17.57 -15.34
C GLY A 20 3.53 -18.69 -15.93
N VAL A 21 3.96 -18.54 -17.19
CA VAL A 21 4.87 -19.49 -17.85
C VAL A 21 6.22 -19.54 -17.15
N LEU A 22 6.82 -18.39 -16.82
CA LEU A 22 8.09 -18.30 -16.10
C LEU A 22 7.99 -19.00 -14.73
N VAL A 23 6.95 -18.72 -13.97
CA VAL A 23 6.73 -19.39 -12.67
C VAL A 23 6.58 -20.91 -12.88
N GLY A 24 5.81 -21.34 -13.87
CA GLY A 24 5.61 -22.76 -14.15
C GLY A 24 6.89 -23.53 -14.49
N PHE A 25 7.87 -22.88 -15.12
CA PHE A 25 9.15 -23.50 -15.49
C PHE A 25 10.23 -23.37 -14.44
N TYR A 26 10.26 -22.28 -13.68
CA TYR A 26 11.38 -21.94 -12.79
C TYR A 26 11.04 -22.01 -11.31
N TYR A 27 9.75 -22.19 -10.95
CA TYR A 27 9.38 -22.32 -9.53
C TYR A 27 9.64 -23.73 -9.02
N TYR A 28 10.38 -23.81 -7.95
CA TYR A 28 10.60 -25.04 -7.18
C TYR A 28 10.25 -24.79 -5.72
N ASP A 29 9.55 -25.75 -5.08
CA ASP A 29 9.32 -25.71 -3.65
C ASP A 29 10.68 -25.73 -2.91
N GLY A 30 10.88 -24.77 -2.02
CA GLY A 30 12.10 -24.68 -1.22
C GLY A 30 12.20 -25.85 -0.22
N PRO A 31 13.38 -26.02 0.44
CA PRO A 31 13.62 -27.12 1.38
C PRO A 31 12.70 -27.08 2.62
N HIS A 32 12.05 -25.96 2.87
CA HIS A 32 11.12 -25.75 3.99
C HIS A 32 9.67 -25.71 3.50
N GLY A 33 9.18 -26.83 2.95
CA GLY A 33 7.79 -26.93 2.50
C GLY A 33 6.81 -26.78 3.66
N PHE A 34 5.83 -25.87 3.51
CA PHE A 34 4.72 -25.76 4.46
C PHE A 34 3.80 -26.98 4.35
N LYS A 35 3.43 -27.58 5.47
CA LYS A 35 2.37 -28.59 5.49
C LYS A 35 1.08 -27.96 4.97
N ARG A 36 0.50 -28.51 3.92
CA ARG A 36 -0.81 -28.12 3.42
C ARG A 36 -1.83 -28.34 4.54
N SER A 37 -2.33 -27.26 5.11
CA SER A 37 -3.43 -27.32 6.08
C SER A 37 -4.74 -27.16 5.33
N SER A 38 -5.70 -28.04 5.57
CA SER A 38 -7.06 -27.90 5.05
C SER A 38 -7.77 -26.74 5.76
N PHE A 39 -8.66 -26.06 5.04
CA PHE A 39 -9.48 -25.00 5.64
C PHE A 39 -10.27 -25.52 6.85
N SER A 40 -10.21 -24.79 7.96
CA SER A 40 -10.96 -25.07 9.17
C SER A 40 -11.43 -23.77 9.83
N TRP A 41 -12.71 -23.73 10.20
CA TRP A 41 -13.26 -22.62 10.99
C TRP A 41 -12.51 -22.42 12.31
N ARG A 42 -11.97 -23.47 12.88
CA ARG A 42 -11.15 -23.40 14.09
C ARG A 42 -9.90 -22.53 13.88
N HIS A 43 -9.25 -22.59 12.71
CA HIS A 43 -8.10 -21.76 12.41
C HIS A 43 -8.47 -20.28 12.36
N ILE A 44 -9.67 -19.92 11.88
CA ILE A 44 -10.15 -18.54 11.91
C ILE A 44 -10.26 -18.05 13.35
N VAL A 45 -10.89 -18.82 14.22
CA VAL A 45 -11.02 -18.47 15.65
C VAL A 45 -9.63 -18.35 16.30
N THR A 46 -8.71 -19.28 16.01
CA THR A 46 -7.33 -19.22 16.50
C THR A 46 -6.63 -17.93 16.08
N VAL A 47 -6.68 -17.57 14.80
CA VAL A 47 -6.05 -16.36 14.26
C VAL A 47 -6.64 -15.09 14.89
N VAL A 48 -7.98 -15.02 14.97
CA VAL A 48 -8.67 -13.86 15.53
C VAL A 48 -8.44 -13.73 17.04
N SER A 49 -8.27 -14.84 17.75
CA SER A 49 -7.98 -14.85 19.20
C SER A 49 -6.50 -14.56 19.50
N HIS A 50 -5.60 -14.86 18.57
CA HIS A 50 -4.16 -14.66 18.77
C HIS A 50 -3.77 -13.18 18.67
N ARG A 51 -3.52 -12.56 19.82
CA ARG A 51 -3.27 -11.10 19.95
C ARG A 51 -2.15 -10.59 19.03
N PRO A 52 -0.95 -11.23 18.95
CA PRO A 52 0.12 -10.75 18.08
C PRO A 52 -0.26 -10.74 16.59
N THR A 53 -0.88 -11.81 16.09
CA THR A 53 -1.35 -11.88 14.69
C THR A 53 -2.38 -10.80 14.39
N ARG A 54 -3.29 -10.54 15.33
CA ARG A 54 -4.31 -9.50 15.21
C ARG A 54 -3.69 -8.09 15.14
N LEU A 55 -2.68 -7.80 15.97
CA LEU A 55 -1.97 -6.53 15.94
C LEU A 55 -1.19 -6.32 14.64
N ALA A 56 -0.52 -7.36 14.13
CA ALA A 56 0.13 -7.30 12.82
C ALA A 56 -0.89 -7.08 11.69
N THR A 57 -2.05 -7.74 11.76
CA THR A 57 -3.15 -7.55 10.80
C THR A 57 -3.70 -6.12 10.86
N TYR A 58 -3.88 -5.53 12.03
CA TYR A 58 -4.31 -4.12 12.15
C TYR A 58 -3.28 -3.15 11.57
N GLY A 59 -1.99 -3.43 11.72
CA GLY A 59 -0.93 -2.70 11.01
C GLY A 59 -1.13 -2.73 9.50
N TYR A 60 -1.33 -3.92 8.95
CA TYR A 60 -1.61 -4.12 7.53
C TYR A 60 -2.89 -3.40 7.07
N LEU A 61 -3.96 -3.44 7.84
CA LEU A 61 -5.18 -2.70 7.51
C LEU A 61 -4.93 -1.19 7.45
N GLY A 62 -4.09 -0.66 8.34
CA GLY A 62 -3.66 0.74 8.28
C GLY A 62 -2.91 1.09 7.00
N HIS A 63 -2.02 0.22 6.53
CA HIS A 63 -1.34 0.33 5.24
C HIS A 63 -2.34 0.28 4.06
N MET A 64 -3.25 -0.69 4.06
CA MET A 64 -4.25 -0.87 3.00
C MET A 64 -5.26 0.29 2.93
N TRP A 65 -5.54 0.94 4.06
CA TRP A 65 -6.37 2.15 4.11
C TRP A 65 -5.83 3.26 3.21
N GLU A 66 -4.52 3.40 3.15
CA GLU A 66 -3.83 4.46 2.43
C GLU A 66 -3.53 4.07 0.97
N LEU A 67 -2.87 2.91 0.76
CA LEU A 67 -2.20 2.54 -0.47
C LEU A 67 -3.08 2.63 -1.72
N TYR A 68 -4.17 1.89 -1.77
CA TYR A 68 -4.97 1.79 -2.98
C TYR A 68 -5.80 3.04 -3.27
N ALA A 69 -6.21 3.77 -2.24
CA ALA A 69 -6.86 5.06 -2.42
C ALA A 69 -5.89 6.09 -3.00
N MET A 70 -4.64 6.11 -2.49
CA MET A 70 -3.58 6.96 -3.05
C MET A 70 -3.32 6.62 -4.52
N TRP A 71 -3.10 5.36 -4.86
CA TRP A 71 -2.85 4.95 -6.24
C TRP A 71 -4.00 5.29 -7.19
N THR A 72 -5.23 5.06 -6.76
CA THR A 72 -6.42 5.31 -7.57
C THR A 72 -6.61 6.80 -7.86
N TRP A 73 -6.38 7.66 -6.87
CA TRP A 73 -6.74 9.07 -6.95
C TRP A 73 -5.56 10.02 -7.16
N ALA A 74 -4.30 9.51 -7.10
CA ALA A 74 -3.11 10.33 -7.35
C ALA A 74 -3.15 11.01 -8.74
N PRO A 75 -3.53 10.34 -9.85
CA PRO A 75 -3.61 11.03 -11.14
C PRO A 75 -4.57 12.22 -11.10
N ALA A 76 -5.77 12.04 -10.57
CA ALA A 76 -6.78 13.11 -10.49
C ALA A 76 -6.35 14.25 -9.56
N PHE A 77 -5.69 13.93 -8.42
CA PHE A 77 -5.13 14.92 -7.52
C PHE A 77 -4.03 15.77 -8.19
N ILE A 78 -3.12 15.12 -8.93
CA ILE A 78 -2.03 15.81 -9.64
C ILE A 78 -2.60 16.71 -10.73
N VAL A 79 -3.56 16.23 -11.52
CA VAL A 79 -4.26 17.04 -12.53
C VAL A 79 -4.92 18.26 -11.89
N ALA A 80 -5.68 18.07 -10.82
CA ALA A 80 -6.35 19.17 -10.12
C ALA A 80 -5.34 20.20 -9.57
N SER A 81 -4.24 19.72 -8.99
CA SER A 81 -3.19 20.61 -8.46
C SER A 81 -2.48 21.40 -9.54
N PHE A 82 -2.15 20.76 -10.67
CA PHE A 82 -1.48 21.41 -11.79
C PHE A 82 -2.40 22.43 -12.47
N SER A 83 -3.69 22.14 -12.58
CA SER A 83 -4.68 23.07 -13.13
C SER A 83 -4.78 24.36 -12.30
N VAL A 84 -4.77 24.26 -10.97
CA VAL A 84 -4.76 25.42 -10.08
C VAL A 84 -3.48 26.23 -10.24
N ASN A 85 -2.32 25.58 -10.39
CA ASN A 85 -1.05 26.26 -10.55
C ASN A 85 -0.92 27.00 -11.88
N SER A 86 -1.37 26.38 -12.98
CA SER A 86 -1.26 26.97 -14.33
C SER A 86 -2.32 28.01 -14.64
N GLY A 87 -3.41 28.06 -13.89
CA GLY A 87 -4.59 28.87 -14.21
C GLY A 87 -5.28 28.46 -15.52
N GLN A 88 -4.93 27.31 -16.06
CA GLN A 88 -5.48 26.76 -17.31
C GLN A 88 -6.44 25.61 -17.01
N GLU A 89 -7.56 25.59 -17.70
CA GLU A 89 -8.40 24.40 -17.76
C GLU A 89 -7.66 23.27 -18.51
N PHE A 90 -8.09 22.04 -18.31
CA PHE A 90 -7.50 20.79 -18.80
C PHE A 90 -7.01 20.91 -20.28
N SER A 91 -5.74 21.20 -20.46
CA SER A 91 -5.08 21.14 -21.77
C SER A 91 -4.43 19.75 -21.95
N GLY A 92 -4.34 19.26 -23.18
CA GLY A 92 -3.77 17.92 -23.47
C GLY A 92 -2.37 17.71 -22.87
N GLY A 93 -1.50 18.75 -22.90
CA GLY A 93 -0.18 18.68 -22.32
C GLY A 93 -0.17 18.58 -20.78
N LEU A 94 -1.13 19.19 -20.09
CA LEU A 94 -1.25 19.09 -18.63
C LEU A 94 -1.62 17.66 -18.19
N LEU A 95 -2.54 17.02 -18.91
CA LEU A 95 -2.94 15.63 -18.66
C LEU A 95 -1.76 14.68 -18.87
N GLU A 96 -0.99 14.87 -19.94
CA GLU A 96 0.18 14.05 -20.24
C GLU A 96 1.25 14.13 -19.12
N TRP A 97 1.54 15.31 -18.62
CA TRP A 97 2.46 15.49 -17.49
C TRP A 97 1.94 14.89 -16.18
N ALA A 98 0.65 15.00 -15.93
CA ALA A 98 0.03 14.40 -14.75
C ALA A 98 0.06 12.86 -14.81
N ASP A 99 -0.20 12.27 -15.96
CA ASP A 99 -0.15 10.83 -16.16
C ASP A 99 1.28 10.28 -16.01
N ILE A 100 2.28 10.95 -16.60
CA ILE A 100 3.70 10.59 -16.42
C ILE A 100 4.09 10.67 -14.94
N THR A 101 3.68 11.73 -14.26
CA THR A 101 3.98 11.91 -12.83
C THR A 101 3.32 10.81 -12.00
N ALA A 102 2.04 10.51 -12.22
CA ALA A 102 1.33 9.46 -11.52
C ALA A 102 1.97 8.08 -11.76
N PHE A 103 2.35 7.79 -13.00
CA PHE A 103 3.08 6.56 -13.33
C PHE A 103 4.41 6.48 -12.59
N ALA A 104 5.20 7.56 -12.54
CA ALA A 104 6.46 7.62 -11.82
C ALA A 104 6.27 7.39 -10.31
N VAL A 105 5.24 8.01 -9.72
CA VAL A 105 4.86 7.88 -8.30
C VAL A 105 4.51 6.42 -7.94
N ILE A 106 3.78 5.73 -8.80
CA ILE A 106 3.44 4.31 -8.57
C ILE A 106 4.67 3.43 -8.78
N SER A 107 5.43 3.67 -9.85
CA SER A 107 6.58 2.85 -10.23
C SER A 107 7.72 2.89 -9.22
N ILE A 108 7.97 4.05 -8.59
CA ILE A 108 9.03 4.20 -7.57
C ILE A 108 8.76 3.32 -6.34
N GLY A 109 7.53 2.90 -6.09
CA GLY A 109 7.17 1.94 -5.07
C GLY A 109 7.91 0.60 -5.21
N GLY A 110 8.26 0.19 -6.43
CA GLY A 110 9.12 -0.99 -6.66
C GLY A 110 10.49 -0.86 -6.00
N LEU A 111 11.11 0.33 -6.07
CA LEU A 111 12.35 0.62 -5.35
C LEU A 111 12.12 0.66 -3.84
N GLY A 112 10.96 1.14 -3.40
CA GLY A 112 10.53 1.10 -2.01
C GLY A 112 10.46 -0.33 -1.47
N CYS A 113 9.90 -1.28 -2.21
CA CYS A 113 9.86 -2.70 -1.84
C CYS A 113 11.27 -3.29 -1.67
N ILE A 114 12.18 -3.01 -2.62
CA ILE A 114 13.57 -3.49 -2.54
C ILE A 114 14.26 -2.92 -1.30
N TRP A 115 14.17 -1.61 -1.11
CA TRP A 115 14.73 -0.95 0.07
C TRP A 115 14.13 -1.49 1.37
N GLY A 116 12.80 -1.64 1.43
CA GLY A 116 12.07 -2.15 2.58
C GLY A 116 12.53 -3.55 2.99
N GLY A 117 12.76 -4.44 2.02
CA GLY A 117 13.35 -5.77 2.25
C GLY A 117 14.75 -5.69 2.86
N ILE A 118 15.67 -4.98 2.19
CA ILE A 118 17.06 -4.83 2.65
C ILE A 118 17.15 -4.14 4.02
N ALA A 119 16.33 -3.13 4.25
CA ALA A 119 16.28 -2.42 5.52
C ALA A 119 15.70 -3.31 6.63
N ALA A 120 14.68 -4.11 6.35
CA ALA A 120 14.08 -5.01 7.32
C ALA A 120 15.06 -6.08 7.82
N ASP A 121 15.94 -6.56 6.96
CA ASP A 121 17.00 -7.52 7.34
C ASP A 121 18.06 -6.88 8.26
N LYS A 122 18.26 -5.56 8.15
CA LYS A 122 19.29 -4.83 8.93
C LYS A 122 18.77 -4.26 10.25
N ILE A 123 17.60 -3.65 10.24
CA ILE A 123 17.06 -2.91 11.39
C ILE A 123 15.79 -3.52 11.98
N GLY A 124 15.29 -4.59 11.38
CA GLY A 124 14.08 -5.32 11.78
C GLY A 124 12.80 -4.80 11.10
N ARG A 125 11.88 -5.73 10.79
CA ARG A 125 10.64 -5.47 10.03
C ARG A 125 9.76 -4.39 10.66
N ARG A 126 9.55 -4.47 11.99
CA ARG A 126 8.67 -3.54 12.71
C ARG A 126 9.15 -2.09 12.66
N LYS A 127 10.48 -1.87 12.69
CA LYS A 127 11.05 -0.52 12.56
C LYS A 127 10.85 0.02 11.16
N VAL A 128 11.04 -0.81 10.12
CA VAL A 128 10.82 -0.42 8.73
C VAL A 128 9.35 -0.07 8.50
N VAL A 129 8.42 -0.89 8.99
CA VAL A 129 6.98 -0.62 8.90
C VAL A 129 6.62 0.70 9.59
N ASN A 130 7.05 0.90 10.84
CA ASN A 130 6.76 2.14 11.56
C ASN A 130 7.36 3.37 10.85
N LEU A 131 8.58 3.27 10.31
CA LEU A 131 9.22 4.37 9.58
C LEU A 131 8.48 4.67 8.27
N SER A 132 8.16 3.65 7.49
CA SER A 132 7.44 3.78 6.22
C SER A 132 6.07 4.41 6.42
N MET A 133 5.29 3.91 7.37
CA MET A 133 3.99 4.47 7.72
C MET A 133 4.07 5.90 8.27
N LEU A 134 5.11 6.22 9.06
CA LEU A 134 5.30 7.59 9.56
C LEU A 134 5.54 8.56 8.41
N ILE A 135 6.41 8.19 7.46
CA ILE A 135 6.73 9.04 6.33
C ILE A 135 5.52 9.14 5.38
N SER A 136 4.91 8.00 4.99
CA SER A 136 3.76 8.00 4.07
C SER A 136 2.55 8.73 4.67
N GLY A 137 2.23 8.46 5.92
CA GLY A 137 1.14 9.15 6.62
C GLY A 137 1.39 10.66 6.79
N SER A 138 2.65 11.08 6.93
CA SER A 138 3.01 12.50 6.91
C SER A 138 2.82 13.11 5.52
N CYS A 139 3.12 12.36 4.46
CA CYS A 139 2.89 12.79 3.08
C CYS A 139 1.40 13.01 2.79
N CYS A 140 0.49 12.18 3.34
CA CYS A 140 -0.96 12.35 3.18
C CYS A 140 -1.43 13.77 3.56
N VAL A 141 -0.83 14.35 4.59
CA VAL A 141 -1.14 15.70 5.05
C VAL A 141 -0.32 16.75 4.29
N ALA A 142 0.96 16.46 4.07
CA ALA A 142 1.91 17.39 3.47
C ALA A 142 1.54 17.78 2.02
N VAL A 143 0.97 16.84 1.23
CA VAL A 143 0.53 17.14 -0.14
C VAL A 143 -0.57 18.20 -0.18
N GLY A 144 -1.39 18.30 0.86
CA GLY A 144 -2.42 19.34 0.97
C GLY A 144 -1.82 20.75 1.03
N PHE A 145 -0.69 20.93 1.72
CA PHE A 145 0.00 22.23 1.77
C PHE A 145 0.64 22.59 0.42
N LEU A 146 1.04 21.59 -0.37
CA LEU A 146 1.65 21.79 -1.69
C LEU A 146 0.63 21.78 -2.84
N PHE A 147 -0.65 21.55 -2.56
CA PHE A 147 -1.70 21.58 -3.57
C PHE A 147 -1.80 22.97 -4.23
N GLY A 148 -1.74 23.01 -5.57
CA GLY A 148 -1.73 24.23 -6.36
C GLY A 148 -0.41 25.00 -6.33
N GLN A 149 0.63 24.47 -5.69
CA GLN A 149 1.99 24.99 -5.77
C GLN A 149 2.69 24.49 -7.03
N THR A 150 3.92 25.01 -7.28
CA THR A 150 4.69 24.61 -8.45
C THR A 150 4.91 23.08 -8.49
N PRO A 151 4.84 22.44 -9.68
CA PRO A 151 5.09 21.02 -9.83
C PRO A 151 6.42 20.54 -9.24
N TRP A 152 7.45 21.39 -9.27
CA TRP A 152 8.78 21.11 -8.71
C TRP A 152 8.80 20.86 -7.19
N LEU A 153 7.80 21.32 -6.46
CA LEU A 153 7.64 21.06 -5.04
C LEU A 153 6.75 19.82 -4.80
N LEU A 154 5.66 19.71 -5.56
CA LEU A 154 4.71 18.61 -5.38
C LEU A 154 5.26 17.27 -5.86
N ILE A 155 5.90 17.22 -7.03
CA ILE A 155 6.39 15.95 -7.62
C ILE A 155 7.37 15.21 -6.69
N PRO A 156 8.43 15.84 -6.13
CA PRO A 156 9.31 15.15 -5.20
C PRO A 156 8.59 14.60 -3.97
N LEU A 157 7.64 15.34 -3.40
CA LEU A 157 6.86 14.86 -2.26
C LEU A 157 6.00 13.64 -2.64
N MET A 158 5.35 13.67 -3.80
CA MET A 158 4.56 12.55 -4.31
C MET A 158 5.44 11.31 -4.59
N LEU A 159 6.67 11.51 -5.08
CA LEU A 159 7.63 10.41 -5.28
C LEU A 159 8.08 9.79 -3.94
N ILE A 160 8.36 10.62 -2.93
CA ILE A 160 8.67 10.15 -1.57
C ILE A 160 7.50 9.35 -1.03
N TRP A 161 6.28 9.85 -1.21
CA TRP A 161 5.08 9.14 -0.80
C TRP A 161 4.93 7.80 -1.52
N GLY A 162 5.03 7.78 -2.85
CA GLY A 162 4.97 6.56 -3.66
C GLY A 162 6.00 5.51 -3.27
N PHE A 163 7.20 5.93 -2.87
CA PHE A 163 8.25 5.05 -2.37
C PHE A 163 7.86 4.42 -1.02
N PHE A 164 7.52 5.25 -0.03
CA PHE A 164 7.31 4.78 1.34
C PHE A 164 5.96 4.10 1.55
N VAL A 165 4.92 4.45 0.78
CA VAL A 165 3.60 3.81 0.88
C VAL A 165 3.63 2.33 0.48
N VAL A 166 4.66 1.87 -0.24
CA VAL A 166 4.82 0.47 -0.66
C VAL A 166 5.94 -0.24 0.09
N ALA A 167 6.88 0.50 0.67
CA ALA A 167 8.11 -0.05 1.27
C ALA A 167 7.85 -1.06 2.40
N ASP A 168 6.73 -0.97 3.09
CA ASP A 168 6.30 -1.87 4.18
C ASP A 168 5.41 -3.03 3.72
N SER A 169 4.90 -3.03 2.49
CA SER A 169 3.92 -4.00 1.99
C SER A 169 4.31 -5.45 2.23
N ALA A 170 5.52 -5.84 1.84
CA ALA A 170 6.00 -7.20 1.99
C ALA A 170 6.25 -7.59 3.46
N GLN A 171 6.53 -6.60 4.32
CA GLN A 171 6.88 -6.83 5.72
C GLN A 171 5.68 -7.32 6.54
N PHE A 172 4.46 -6.93 6.20
CA PHE A 172 3.25 -7.38 6.89
C PHE A 172 3.00 -8.88 6.70
N SER A 173 3.11 -9.37 5.47
CA SER A 173 2.96 -10.79 5.19
C SER A 173 4.07 -11.61 5.86
N ALA A 174 5.30 -11.12 5.84
CA ALA A 174 6.42 -11.74 6.52
C ALA A 174 6.20 -11.78 8.05
N MET A 175 5.79 -10.68 8.67
CA MET A 175 5.48 -10.65 10.11
C MET A 175 4.38 -11.63 10.50
N VAL A 176 3.29 -11.69 9.72
CA VAL A 176 2.20 -12.65 10.02
C VAL A 176 2.69 -14.08 9.86
N THR A 177 3.53 -14.37 8.87
CA THR A 177 4.11 -15.70 8.68
C THR A 177 4.99 -16.12 9.87
N GLU A 178 5.74 -15.18 10.46
CA GLU A 178 6.62 -15.42 11.61
C GLU A 178 5.87 -15.53 12.94
N ILE A 179 4.76 -14.80 13.09
CA ILE A 179 4.05 -14.63 14.37
C ILE A 179 2.85 -15.57 14.50
N ALA A 180 2.16 -15.87 13.40
CA ALA A 180 0.92 -16.64 13.46
C ALA A 180 1.19 -18.10 13.90
N PRO A 181 0.23 -18.75 14.59
CA PRO A 181 0.30 -20.17 14.87
C PRO A 181 0.55 -20.98 13.60
N GLN A 182 1.53 -21.87 13.61
CA GLN A 182 2.06 -22.54 12.41
C GLN A 182 1.02 -23.31 11.60
N ASP A 183 0.02 -23.88 12.27
CA ASP A 183 -1.10 -24.61 11.66
C ASP A 183 -2.14 -23.67 11.01
N ALA A 184 -2.11 -22.37 11.35
CA ALA A 184 -3.08 -21.37 10.91
C ALA A 184 -2.48 -20.23 10.05
N VAL A 185 -1.18 -20.27 9.68
CA VAL A 185 -0.49 -19.21 8.91
C VAL A 185 -1.22 -18.92 7.60
N GLY A 186 -1.57 -19.93 6.81
CA GLY A 186 -2.28 -19.72 5.54
C GLY A 186 -3.65 -19.03 5.74
N THR A 187 -4.38 -19.41 6.79
CA THR A 187 -5.65 -18.76 7.17
C THR A 187 -5.42 -17.31 7.60
N ALA A 188 -4.36 -17.04 8.35
CA ALA A 188 -4.01 -15.71 8.81
C ALA A 188 -3.70 -14.76 7.63
N LEU A 189 -2.87 -15.21 6.68
CA LEU A 189 -2.54 -14.45 5.47
C LEU A 189 -3.77 -14.20 4.59
N THR A 190 -4.62 -15.20 4.43
CA THR A 190 -5.86 -15.06 3.64
C THR A 190 -6.82 -14.06 4.28
N LEU A 191 -7.05 -14.16 5.60
CA LEU A 191 -7.88 -13.21 6.33
C LEU A 191 -7.33 -11.79 6.26
N GLN A 192 -6.04 -11.62 6.51
CA GLN A 192 -5.36 -10.33 6.41
C GLN A 192 -5.58 -9.70 5.04
N THR A 193 -5.28 -10.43 3.98
CA THR A 193 -5.38 -9.94 2.59
C THR A 193 -6.82 -9.62 2.23
N SER A 194 -7.77 -10.53 2.52
CA SER A 194 -9.19 -10.33 2.21
C SER A 194 -9.78 -9.12 2.94
N LEU A 195 -9.50 -8.97 4.23
CA LEU A 195 -9.97 -7.80 5.01
C LEU A 195 -9.33 -6.50 4.50
N GLY A 196 -8.04 -6.54 4.12
CA GLY A 196 -7.36 -5.40 3.52
C GLY A 196 -8.04 -4.95 2.24
N PHE A 197 -8.29 -5.85 1.30
CA PHE A 197 -8.98 -5.49 0.05
C PHE A 197 -10.42 -5.03 0.26
N LEU A 198 -11.16 -5.61 1.19
CA LEU A 198 -12.48 -5.10 1.55
C LEU A 198 -12.42 -3.67 2.08
N LEU A 199 -11.42 -3.36 2.89
CA LEU A 199 -11.21 -2.01 3.44
C LEU A 199 -10.88 -0.99 2.34
N THR A 200 -10.12 -1.38 1.32
CA THR A 200 -9.79 -0.48 0.21
C THR A 200 -11.02 -0.02 -0.57
N MET A 201 -12.06 -0.83 -0.64
CA MET A 201 -13.33 -0.40 -1.26
C MET A 201 -13.92 0.83 -0.57
N ALA A 202 -13.86 0.87 0.76
CA ALA A 202 -14.35 2.02 1.52
C ALA A 202 -13.50 3.26 1.30
N THR A 203 -12.17 3.14 1.27
CA THR A 203 -11.27 4.29 1.09
C THR A 203 -11.26 4.82 -0.34
N ILE A 204 -11.28 3.94 -1.33
CA ILE A 204 -11.36 4.34 -2.74
C ILE A 204 -12.67 5.09 -3.01
N GLN A 205 -13.81 4.59 -2.53
CA GLN A 205 -15.11 5.25 -2.74
C GLN A 205 -15.32 6.45 -1.82
N GLY A 206 -14.70 6.46 -0.65
CA GLY A 206 -14.77 7.56 0.31
C GLY A 206 -13.99 8.80 -0.15
N THR A 207 -12.93 8.63 -0.93
CA THR A 207 -12.10 9.76 -1.39
C THR A 207 -12.87 10.78 -2.22
N PRO A 208 -13.68 10.42 -3.25
CA PRO A 208 -14.49 11.40 -3.99
C PRO A 208 -15.48 12.15 -3.09
N PHE A 209 -16.16 11.44 -2.21
CA PHE A 209 -17.09 12.04 -1.26
C PHE A 209 -16.40 13.10 -0.38
N LEU A 210 -15.20 12.79 0.12
CA LEU A 210 -14.41 13.75 0.88
C LEU A 210 -13.91 14.91 0.01
N THR A 211 -13.56 14.63 -1.25
CA THR A 211 -13.16 15.68 -2.20
C THR A 211 -14.30 16.70 -2.44
N GLU A 212 -15.56 16.25 -2.47
CA GLU A 212 -16.71 17.15 -2.56
C GLU A 212 -16.90 18.02 -1.30
N LEU A 213 -16.56 17.48 -0.12
CA LEU A 213 -16.71 18.18 1.15
C LEU A 213 -15.59 19.16 1.45
N VAL A 214 -14.34 18.76 1.27
CA VAL A 214 -13.15 19.52 1.72
C VAL A 214 -12.25 19.97 0.58
N GLY A 215 -12.60 19.65 -0.66
CA GLY A 215 -11.81 19.93 -1.87
C GLY A 215 -10.61 18.99 -2.01
N TRP A 216 -10.00 18.99 -3.20
CA TRP A 216 -8.81 18.19 -3.51
C TRP A 216 -7.66 18.46 -2.55
N ARG A 217 -7.48 19.68 -2.11
CA ARG A 217 -6.39 20.09 -1.21
C ARG A 217 -6.27 19.18 0.02
N TRP A 218 -7.38 18.83 0.64
CA TRP A 218 -7.39 18.07 1.88
C TRP A 218 -7.99 16.67 1.75
N SER A 219 -8.33 16.27 0.53
CA SER A 219 -8.94 14.95 0.25
C SER A 219 -8.08 13.77 0.68
N PHE A 220 -6.76 13.91 0.71
CA PHE A 220 -5.87 12.84 1.14
C PHE A 220 -5.51 12.88 2.63
N ALA A 221 -5.81 13.96 3.34
CA ALA A 221 -5.45 14.07 4.76
C ALA A 221 -6.07 12.96 5.62
N PHE A 222 -7.29 12.49 5.28
CA PHE A 222 -7.94 11.42 6.02
C PHE A 222 -7.23 10.06 5.87
N LEU A 223 -6.47 9.86 4.80
CA LEU A 223 -5.69 8.65 4.60
C LEU A 223 -4.62 8.47 5.68
N SER A 224 -4.14 9.56 6.29
CA SER A 224 -3.17 9.50 7.39
C SER A 224 -3.66 8.73 8.62
N LEU A 225 -4.98 8.58 8.78
CA LEU A 225 -5.57 7.79 9.87
C LEU A 225 -5.14 6.32 9.82
N GLY A 226 -5.01 5.76 8.61
CA GLY A 226 -4.54 4.38 8.43
C GLY A 226 -3.14 4.15 8.99
N PRO A 227 -2.10 4.85 8.48
CA PRO A 227 -0.74 4.78 9.01
C PRO A 227 -0.65 5.07 10.51
N LEU A 228 -1.40 6.06 11.01
CA LEU A 228 -1.43 6.38 12.44
C LEU A 228 -1.88 5.20 13.29
N LEU A 229 -3.02 4.61 12.95
CA LEU A 229 -3.56 3.43 13.65
C LEU A 229 -2.66 2.20 13.45
N GLY A 230 -2.07 2.06 12.27
CA GLY A 230 -1.11 1.02 11.97
C GLY A 230 0.13 1.09 12.85
N ILE A 231 0.75 2.28 13.00
CA ILE A 231 1.90 2.49 13.89
C ILE A 231 1.54 2.16 15.33
N VAL A 232 0.37 2.60 15.82
CA VAL A 232 -0.08 2.27 17.18
C VAL A 232 -0.19 0.76 17.37
N SER A 233 -0.70 0.04 16.36
CA SER A 233 -0.85 -1.42 16.43
C SER A 233 0.50 -2.14 16.43
N ILE A 234 1.44 -1.72 15.60
CA ILE A 234 2.79 -2.32 15.54
C ILE A 234 3.59 -2.00 16.81
N ARG A 235 3.48 -0.81 17.38
CA ARG A 235 4.12 -0.47 18.67
C ARG A 235 3.56 -1.30 19.82
N ARG A 236 2.24 -1.58 19.83
CA ARG A 236 1.64 -2.50 20.81
C ARG A 236 2.10 -3.94 20.64
N LEU A 237 2.41 -4.35 19.41
CA LEU A 237 3.01 -5.64 19.13
C LEU A 237 4.44 -5.71 19.72
N ASP A 238 5.25 -4.65 19.57
CA ASP A 238 6.59 -4.57 20.18
C ASP A 238 6.54 -4.72 21.69
N ALA A 239 5.64 -4.00 22.36
CA ALA A 239 5.49 -4.07 23.82
C ALA A 239 5.12 -5.48 24.30
N SER A 240 4.30 -6.23 23.54
CA SER A 240 3.91 -7.59 23.92
C SER A 240 5.05 -8.61 23.89
N TYR A 241 6.15 -8.31 23.17
CA TYR A 241 7.34 -9.18 23.16
C TYR A 241 8.40 -8.78 24.18
N SER A 242 8.41 -7.53 24.63
CA SER A 242 9.32 -7.09 25.69
C SER A 242 8.84 -7.44 27.10
N ASP A 243 7.55 -7.76 27.27
CA ASP A 243 6.98 -8.20 28.55
C ASP A 243 7.19 -9.72 28.81
N ASP A 244 7.62 -10.47 27.80
CA ASP A 244 7.86 -11.93 27.86
C ASP A 244 9.36 -12.27 28.02
N GLU A 245 10.28 -11.27 28.05
CA GLU A 245 11.72 -11.40 28.35
C GLU A 245 12.02 -10.99 29.80
#